data_d486601a33b8a1f8a5853ad8e5a777b3
#
_entry.id   d486601a33b8a1f8a5853ad8e5a777b3
#
_cell.length_a   1.000
_cell.length_b   1.000
_cell.length_c   1.000
_cell.angle_alpha   90.00
_cell.angle_beta   90.00
_cell.angle_gamma   90.00
#
_symmetry.space_group_name_H-M   'P 1'
#
loop_
_entity.id
_entity.type
_entity.pdbx_description
1 polymer ?
#
loop_
_entity_poly.entity_id
_entity_poly.type
_entity_poly.pdbx_seq_one_letter_code
_entity_poly.pdbx_strand_id
1 'polypeptide(L)'
;MLFRSLASILTMIALFSVNLRVMGKPNVALINADTMLSPFYGLGLRDFYIRPLFVGLLVLVAVLAVWRFLESDAGLAMRATGANARMARAQGVDTSRQIYLGMAMSNALVALGGALFAQTNGFADVTSGVGTIVVGLAAVIIGETLLGARGILIALIGCVLGSILYRIAIQLALSTDMLGLQASDLNLVTAALVTVALVLPRLRRGGAA
;
A
#
# COMPACT_ATOMS: atom_id res chain seq x y z
N MET A 1 -21.93 -6.79 -13.54
CA MET A 1 -20.92 -6.75 -12.47
C MET A 1 -20.16 -8.08 -12.31
N LEU A 2 -20.81 -9.22 -12.40
CA LEU A 2 -20.21 -10.56 -12.25
C LEU A 2 -18.99 -10.83 -13.14
N PHE A 3 -19.03 -10.43 -14.42
CA PHE A 3 -17.91 -10.65 -15.35
C PHE A 3 -16.63 -9.89 -14.96
N ARG A 4 -16.73 -8.73 -14.34
CA ARG A 4 -15.55 -7.95 -13.91
C ARG A 4 -14.86 -8.60 -12.71
N SER A 5 -15.64 -9.07 -11.73
CA SER A 5 -15.10 -9.78 -10.57
C SER A 5 -14.51 -11.13 -10.96
N LEU A 6 -15.19 -11.87 -11.87
CA LEU A 6 -14.67 -13.12 -12.38
C LEU A 6 -13.33 -12.92 -13.13
N ALA A 7 -13.25 -11.91 -13.99
CA ALA A 7 -12.02 -11.60 -14.73
C ALA A 7 -10.84 -11.27 -13.79
N SER A 8 -11.08 -10.48 -12.73
CA SER A 8 -10.03 -10.16 -11.76
C SER A 8 -9.54 -11.40 -10.99
N ILE A 9 -10.45 -12.29 -10.59
CA ILE A 9 -10.10 -13.56 -9.93
C ILE A 9 -9.29 -14.47 -10.87
N LEU A 10 -9.72 -14.61 -12.11
CA LEU A 10 -9.00 -15.42 -13.10
C LEU A 10 -7.59 -14.86 -13.36
N THR A 11 -7.47 -13.53 -13.47
CA THR A 11 -6.17 -12.88 -13.65
C THR A 11 -5.27 -13.10 -12.42
N MET A 12 -5.82 -13.03 -11.21
CA MET A 12 -5.09 -13.30 -9.97
C MET A 12 -4.54 -14.73 -9.95
N ILE A 13 -5.37 -15.73 -10.30
CA ILE A 13 -4.96 -17.15 -10.35
C ILE A 13 -3.90 -17.37 -11.42
N ALA A 14 -4.07 -16.78 -12.60
CA ALA A 14 -3.10 -16.88 -13.69
C ALA A 14 -1.74 -16.29 -13.28
N LEU A 15 -1.74 -15.09 -12.70
CA LEU A 15 -0.52 -14.42 -12.23
C LEU A 15 0.14 -15.19 -11.09
N PHE A 16 -0.63 -15.80 -10.20
CA PHE A 16 -0.10 -16.67 -9.14
C PHE A 16 0.70 -17.85 -9.74
N SER A 17 0.14 -18.53 -10.77
CA SER A 17 0.81 -19.62 -11.44
C SER A 17 2.08 -19.17 -12.18
N VAL A 18 2.03 -18.01 -12.85
CA VAL A 18 3.20 -17.41 -13.52
C VAL A 18 4.29 -17.09 -12.49
N ASN A 19 3.90 -16.51 -11.36
CA ASN A 19 4.83 -16.14 -10.28
C ASN A 19 5.53 -17.36 -9.69
N LEU A 20 4.78 -18.44 -9.41
CA LEU A 20 5.34 -19.72 -8.97
C LEU A 20 6.34 -20.30 -9.99
N ARG A 21 6.03 -20.18 -11.28
CA ARG A 21 6.90 -20.68 -12.35
C ARG A 21 8.20 -19.87 -12.45
N VAL A 22 8.13 -18.56 -12.27
CA VAL A 22 9.30 -17.67 -12.29
C VAL A 22 10.16 -17.86 -11.05
N MET A 23 9.55 -17.96 -9.86
CA MET A 23 10.26 -18.13 -8.60
C MET A 23 10.77 -19.56 -8.40
N GLY A 24 10.20 -20.56 -9.05
CA GLY A 24 10.54 -21.98 -8.91
C GLY A 24 10.11 -22.61 -7.57
N LYS A 25 9.90 -21.80 -6.53
CA LYS A 25 9.46 -22.22 -5.18
C LYS A 25 8.47 -21.20 -4.62
N PRO A 26 7.52 -21.61 -3.74
CA PRO A 26 6.58 -20.70 -3.11
C PRO A 26 7.23 -19.62 -2.24
N ASN A 27 8.36 -19.98 -1.63
CA ASN A 27 9.17 -19.09 -0.79
C ASN A 27 10.64 -19.17 -1.23
N VAL A 28 11.25 -18.02 -1.50
CA VAL A 28 12.64 -17.88 -1.91
C VAL A 28 13.37 -17.04 -0.88
N ALA A 29 14.39 -17.62 -0.22
CA ALA A 29 15.26 -16.89 0.70
C ALA A 29 16.27 -16.04 -0.10
N LEU A 30 16.42 -14.78 0.29
CA LEU A 30 17.32 -13.79 -0.31
C LEU A 30 18.54 -13.49 0.58
N ILE A 31 18.77 -14.28 1.63
CA ILE A 31 19.80 -14.03 2.65
C ILE A 31 21.21 -13.97 2.04
N ASN A 32 21.47 -14.77 0.99
CA ASN A 32 22.76 -14.82 0.31
C ASN A 32 22.77 -14.07 -1.03
N ALA A 33 21.72 -13.35 -1.36
CA ALA A 33 21.64 -12.58 -2.60
C ALA A 33 22.12 -11.14 -2.36
N ASP A 34 22.86 -10.60 -3.32
CA ASP A 34 23.16 -9.18 -3.31
C ASP A 34 21.89 -8.36 -3.45
N THR A 35 21.67 -7.51 -2.48
CA THR A 35 20.51 -6.60 -2.44
C THR A 35 20.95 -5.19 -2.81
N MET A 36 20.01 -4.32 -3.14
CA MET A 36 20.30 -2.89 -3.34
C MET A 36 20.94 -2.22 -2.11
N LEU A 37 20.86 -2.87 -0.96
CA LEU A 37 21.46 -2.40 0.30
C LEU A 37 22.93 -2.82 0.44
N SER A 38 23.39 -3.86 -0.31
CA SER A 38 24.76 -4.39 -0.22
C SER A 38 25.85 -3.31 -0.33
N PRO A 39 25.81 -2.35 -1.29
CA PRO A 39 26.86 -1.33 -1.39
C PRO A 39 26.87 -0.34 -0.22
N PHE A 40 25.78 -0.21 0.51
CA PHE A 40 25.69 0.72 1.64
C PHE A 40 26.22 0.14 2.96
N TYR A 41 26.33 -1.19 3.07
CA TYR A 41 26.94 -1.84 4.24
C TYR A 41 28.44 -1.54 4.37
N GLY A 42 29.13 -1.12 3.28
CA GLY A 42 30.52 -0.70 3.29
C GLY A 42 30.80 0.69 3.87
N LEU A 43 29.76 1.51 4.14
CA LEU A 43 29.89 2.90 4.62
C LEU A 43 30.10 3.04 6.14
N GLY A 44 30.25 1.93 6.89
CA GLY A 44 30.54 1.95 8.34
C GLY A 44 29.37 2.40 9.24
N LEU A 45 28.20 2.63 8.66
CA LEU A 45 26.98 2.90 9.44
C LEU A 45 26.39 1.58 9.95
N ARG A 46 25.86 1.57 11.17
CA ARG A 46 25.19 0.39 11.73
C ARG A 46 23.99 0.00 10.87
N ASP A 47 23.86 -1.27 10.53
CA ASP A 47 22.75 -1.86 9.73
C ASP A 47 21.36 -1.43 10.19
N PHE A 48 21.22 -1.15 11.48
CA PHE A 48 19.98 -0.70 12.10
C PHE A 48 19.47 0.63 11.52
N TYR A 49 20.35 1.54 11.10
CA TYR A 49 19.95 2.86 10.57
C TYR A 49 19.91 2.89 9.04
N ILE A 50 20.70 2.06 8.36
CA ILE A 50 20.77 2.06 6.90
C ILE A 50 19.45 1.64 6.27
N ARG A 51 18.84 0.55 6.77
CA ARG A 51 17.57 0.03 6.23
C ARG A 51 16.42 1.04 6.30
N PRO A 52 16.08 1.62 7.47
CA PRO A 52 14.97 2.58 7.55
C PRO A 52 15.27 3.89 6.79
N LEU A 53 16.52 4.35 6.76
CA LEU A 53 16.90 5.55 6.03
C LEU A 53 16.75 5.36 4.51
N PHE A 54 17.21 4.24 3.98
CA PHE A 54 17.10 3.92 2.56
C PHE A 54 15.64 3.76 2.12
N VAL A 55 14.86 2.97 2.88
CA VAL A 55 13.42 2.79 2.60
C VAL A 55 12.69 4.11 2.75
N GLY A 56 13.00 4.91 3.78
CA GLY A 56 12.41 6.23 3.99
C GLY A 56 12.69 7.20 2.84
N LEU A 57 13.92 7.19 2.30
CA LEU A 57 14.29 7.99 1.14
C LEU A 57 13.51 7.57 -0.10
N LEU A 58 13.40 6.26 -0.35
CA LEU A 58 12.64 5.75 -1.49
C LEU A 58 11.14 6.07 -1.38
N VAL A 59 10.56 5.93 -0.20
CA VAL A 59 9.16 6.34 0.05
C VAL A 59 8.98 7.84 -0.20
N LEU A 60 9.91 8.68 0.27
CA LEU A 60 9.88 10.11 0.02
C LEU A 60 9.93 10.44 -1.47
N VAL A 61 10.83 9.81 -2.22
CA VAL A 61 10.94 9.97 -3.68
C VAL A 61 9.66 9.52 -4.36
N ALA A 62 9.09 8.38 -3.96
CA ALA A 62 7.83 7.87 -4.51
C ALA A 62 6.66 8.83 -4.25
N VAL A 63 6.54 9.34 -3.03
CA VAL A 63 5.51 10.34 -2.65
C VAL A 63 5.64 11.61 -3.48
N LEU A 64 6.86 12.14 -3.62
CA LEU A 64 7.12 13.34 -4.42
C LEU A 64 6.83 13.11 -5.90
N ALA A 65 7.20 11.95 -6.45
CA ALA A 65 6.94 11.60 -7.84
C ALA A 65 5.43 11.49 -8.11
N VAL A 66 4.69 10.80 -7.23
CA VAL A 66 3.22 10.67 -7.34
C VAL A 66 2.54 12.02 -7.16
N TRP A 67 2.98 12.82 -6.19
CA TRP A 67 2.45 14.18 -5.98
C TRP A 67 2.65 15.04 -7.22
N ARG A 68 3.88 15.07 -7.75
CA ARG A 68 4.22 15.87 -8.96
C ARG A 68 3.42 15.41 -10.20
N PHE A 69 3.23 14.10 -10.33
CA PHE A 69 2.40 13.54 -11.40
C PHE A 69 0.93 13.93 -11.24
N LEU A 70 0.36 13.79 -10.04
CA LEU A 70 -1.04 14.12 -9.79
C LEU A 70 -1.36 15.62 -9.91
N GLU A 71 -0.37 16.50 -9.80
CA GLU A 71 -0.51 17.94 -10.07
C GLU A 71 -0.30 18.30 -11.53
N SER A 72 0.22 17.40 -12.37
CA SER A 72 0.34 17.62 -13.79
C SER A 72 -1.02 17.57 -14.51
N ASP A 73 -1.05 18.05 -15.78
CA ASP A 73 -2.26 18.00 -16.62
C ASP A 73 -2.80 16.58 -16.79
N ALA A 74 -1.91 15.58 -16.91
CA ALA A 74 -2.29 14.17 -16.98
C ALA A 74 -2.94 13.70 -15.67
N GLY A 75 -2.40 14.10 -14.52
CA GLY A 75 -2.97 13.81 -13.21
C GLY A 75 -4.30 14.52 -12.98
N LEU A 76 -4.44 15.76 -13.46
CA LEU A 76 -5.69 16.51 -13.42
C LEU A 76 -6.77 15.79 -14.24
N ALA A 77 -6.47 15.38 -15.48
CA ALA A 77 -7.37 14.64 -16.35
C ALA A 77 -7.78 13.27 -15.72
N MET A 78 -6.85 12.58 -15.06
CA MET A 78 -7.11 11.34 -14.36
C MET A 78 -8.08 11.55 -13.18
N ARG A 79 -7.87 12.58 -12.36
CA ARG A 79 -8.75 12.94 -11.24
C ARG A 79 -10.13 13.38 -11.72
N ALA A 80 -10.21 14.18 -12.78
CA ALA A 80 -11.47 14.57 -13.41
C ALA A 80 -12.25 13.34 -13.91
N THR A 81 -11.55 12.37 -14.52
CA THR A 81 -12.15 11.10 -14.96
C THR A 81 -12.71 10.30 -13.77
N GLY A 82 -12.00 10.27 -12.64
CA GLY A 82 -12.45 9.60 -11.42
C GLY A 82 -13.66 10.27 -10.78
N ALA A 83 -13.75 11.60 -10.81
CA ALA A 83 -14.85 12.36 -10.25
C ALA A 83 -16.12 12.26 -11.12
N ASN A 84 -15.99 12.45 -12.43
CA ASN A 84 -17.11 12.34 -13.37
C ASN A 84 -16.62 12.02 -14.79
N ALA A 85 -16.62 10.75 -15.14
CA ALA A 85 -16.16 10.28 -16.44
C ALA A 85 -16.98 10.81 -17.63
N ARG A 86 -18.27 11.12 -17.44
CA ARG A 86 -19.11 11.70 -18.52
C ARG A 86 -18.70 13.14 -18.81
N MET A 87 -18.51 13.93 -17.77
CA MET A 87 -18.07 15.31 -17.90
C MET A 87 -16.66 15.41 -18.45
N ALA A 88 -15.72 14.56 -17.99
CA ALA A 88 -14.37 14.51 -18.51
C ALA A 88 -14.34 14.22 -20.02
N ARG A 89 -15.16 13.27 -20.50
CA ARG A 89 -15.30 13.00 -21.94
C ARG A 89 -15.88 14.17 -22.71
N ALA A 90 -16.85 14.89 -22.17
CA ALA A 90 -17.42 16.07 -22.80
C ALA A 90 -16.37 17.20 -22.97
N GLN A 91 -15.37 17.23 -22.10
CA GLN A 91 -14.21 18.13 -22.16
C GLN A 91 -13.05 17.61 -23.06
N GLY A 92 -13.28 16.51 -23.80
CA GLY A 92 -12.29 15.93 -24.72
C GLY A 92 -11.26 15.02 -24.08
N VAL A 93 -11.42 14.64 -22.78
CA VAL A 93 -10.48 13.72 -22.11
C VAL A 93 -10.78 12.27 -22.53
N ASP A 94 -9.77 11.55 -22.99
CA ASP A 94 -9.83 10.11 -23.21
C ASP A 94 -9.82 9.38 -21.86
N THR A 95 -11.02 9.10 -21.35
CA THR A 95 -11.20 8.45 -20.04
C THR A 95 -10.64 7.03 -19.99
N SER A 96 -10.62 6.31 -21.13
CA SER A 96 -10.06 4.95 -21.18
C SER A 96 -8.55 4.98 -20.94
N ARG A 97 -7.85 5.88 -21.61
CA ARG A 97 -6.41 6.08 -21.42
C ARG A 97 -6.06 6.48 -19.99
N GLN A 98 -6.87 7.36 -19.39
CA GLN A 98 -6.64 7.78 -18.00
C GLN A 98 -6.83 6.64 -17.00
N ILE A 99 -7.82 5.78 -17.21
CA ILE A 99 -8.03 4.59 -16.36
C ILE A 99 -6.83 3.62 -16.48
N TYR A 100 -6.34 3.35 -17.70
CA TYR A 100 -5.17 2.50 -17.90
C TYR A 100 -3.91 3.08 -17.24
N LEU A 101 -3.68 4.38 -17.36
CA LEU A 101 -2.55 5.05 -16.70
C LEU A 101 -2.66 4.95 -15.16
N GLY A 102 -3.84 5.18 -14.60
CA GLY A 102 -4.05 5.05 -13.16
C GLY A 102 -3.80 3.63 -12.64
N MET A 103 -4.29 2.62 -13.36
CA MET A 103 -4.03 1.22 -13.04
C MET A 103 -2.55 0.85 -13.18
N ALA A 104 -1.88 1.32 -14.22
CA ALA A 104 -0.46 1.06 -14.43
C ALA A 104 0.39 1.66 -13.31
N MET A 105 0.12 2.92 -12.92
CA MET A 105 0.81 3.57 -11.78
C MET A 105 0.58 2.86 -10.46
N SER A 106 -0.66 2.48 -10.17
CA SER A 106 -0.99 1.73 -8.96
C SER A 106 -0.21 0.42 -8.90
N ASN A 107 -0.24 -0.37 -9.99
CA ASN A 107 0.50 -1.64 -10.04
C ASN A 107 2.02 -1.44 -9.98
N ALA A 108 2.56 -0.37 -10.57
CA ALA A 108 3.99 -0.06 -10.47
C ALA A 108 4.41 0.25 -9.03
N LEU A 109 3.60 1.01 -8.27
CA LEU A 109 3.84 1.28 -6.85
C LEU A 109 3.74 0.02 -6.00
N VAL A 110 2.78 -0.85 -6.27
CA VAL A 110 2.65 -2.16 -5.60
C VAL A 110 3.86 -3.04 -5.86
N ALA A 111 4.33 -3.12 -7.11
CA ALA A 111 5.50 -3.90 -7.49
C ALA A 111 6.77 -3.36 -6.80
N LEU A 112 6.96 -2.04 -6.76
CA LEU A 112 8.06 -1.40 -6.05
C LEU A 112 8.00 -1.69 -4.54
N GLY A 113 6.82 -1.57 -3.93
CA GLY A 113 6.60 -1.91 -2.52
C GLY A 113 6.90 -3.38 -2.23
N GLY A 114 6.47 -4.31 -3.08
CA GLY A 114 6.74 -5.74 -2.96
C GLY A 114 8.24 -6.07 -3.09
N ALA A 115 8.94 -5.44 -4.02
CA ALA A 115 10.37 -5.61 -4.19
C ALA A 115 11.16 -5.12 -2.96
N LEU A 116 10.80 -3.95 -2.41
CA LEU A 116 11.40 -3.41 -1.19
C LEU A 116 11.09 -4.29 0.03
N PHE A 117 9.87 -4.81 0.13
CA PHE A 117 9.46 -5.72 1.19
C PHE A 117 10.30 -7.00 1.16
N ALA A 118 10.48 -7.63 -0.01
CA ALA A 118 11.30 -8.82 -0.16
C ALA A 118 12.76 -8.58 0.24
N GLN A 119 13.34 -7.45 -0.18
CA GLN A 119 14.73 -7.10 0.14
C GLN A 119 14.93 -6.79 1.62
N THR A 120 13.97 -6.13 2.27
CA THR A 120 14.08 -5.77 3.69
C THR A 120 13.85 -6.96 4.62
N ASN A 121 12.97 -7.89 4.23
CA ASN A 121 12.70 -9.10 5.02
C ASN A 121 13.65 -10.26 4.70
N GLY A 122 14.38 -10.20 3.57
CA GLY A 122 15.33 -11.25 3.18
C GLY A 122 14.67 -12.50 2.61
N PHE A 123 13.39 -12.45 2.27
CA PHE A 123 12.66 -13.53 1.59
C PHE A 123 11.51 -12.97 0.74
N ALA A 124 11.19 -13.70 -0.32
CA ALA A 124 10.02 -13.46 -1.16
C ALA A 124 9.07 -14.65 -1.04
N ASP A 125 7.81 -14.38 -0.69
CA ASP A 125 6.75 -15.38 -0.55
C ASP A 125 5.54 -14.97 -1.40
N VAL A 126 5.05 -15.91 -2.23
CA VAL A 126 3.93 -15.68 -3.14
C VAL A 126 2.62 -15.43 -2.39
N THR A 127 2.49 -15.97 -1.18
CA THR A 127 1.27 -15.86 -0.37
C THR A 127 1.19 -14.58 0.46
N SER A 128 2.33 -13.91 0.71
CA SER A 128 2.41 -12.69 1.53
C SER A 128 1.51 -11.54 1.03
N GLY A 129 1.18 -11.52 -0.26
CA GLY A 129 0.34 -10.48 -0.86
C GLY A 129 -1.11 -10.50 -0.41
N VAL A 130 -1.65 -11.66 -0.05
CA VAL A 130 -3.10 -11.82 0.22
C VAL A 130 -3.54 -11.02 1.45
N GLY A 131 -2.76 -11.03 2.53
CA GLY A 131 -3.04 -10.24 3.73
C GLY A 131 -2.76 -8.74 3.58
N THR A 132 -1.84 -8.37 2.69
CA THR A 132 -1.36 -6.99 2.51
C THR A 132 -2.47 -6.05 2.00
N ILE A 133 -3.46 -6.56 1.26
CA ILE A 133 -4.61 -5.77 0.79
C ILE A 133 -5.39 -5.19 1.97
N VAL A 134 -5.68 -6.00 2.99
CA VAL A 134 -6.44 -5.58 4.17
C VAL A 134 -5.64 -4.56 4.98
N VAL A 135 -4.33 -4.81 5.15
CA VAL A 135 -3.39 -3.91 5.82
C VAL A 135 -3.32 -2.56 5.11
N GLY A 136 -3.19 -2.58 3.78
CA GLY A 136 -3.13 -1.35 2.98
C GLY A 136 -4.41 -0.53 3.08
N LEU A 137 -5.57 -1.19 3.00
CA LEU A 137 -6.86 -0.51 3.15
C LEU A 137 -7.02 0.10 4.55
N ALA A 138 -6.65 -0.63 5.60
CA ALA A 138 -6.66 -0.13 6.97
C ALA A 138 -5.78 1.11 7.13
N ALA A 139 -4.55 1.08 6.62
CA ALA A 139 -3.62 2.19 6.68
C ALA A 139 -4.17 3.45 5.99
N VAL A 140 -4.76 3.30 4.80
CA VAL A 140 -5.39 4.42 4.08
C VAL A 140 -6.55 5.01 4.87
N ILE A 141 -7.44 4.17 5.40
CA ILE A 141 -8.60 4.63 6.18
C ILE A 141 -8.14 5.39 7.43
N ILE A 142 -7.16 4.87 8.17
CA ILE A 142 -6.59 5.56 9.33
C ILE A 142 -5.99 6.91 8.92
N GLY A 143 -5.22 6.95 7.84
CA GLY A 143 -4.61 8.16 7.32
C GLY A 143 -5.63 9.23 6.93
N GLU A 144 -6.67 8.86 6.19
CA GLU A 144 -7.75 9.76 5.78
C GLU A 144 -8.57 10.29 6.97
N THR A 145 -8.80 9.46 7.99
CA THR A 145 -9.56 9.88 9.18
C THR A 145 -8.81 10.88 10.04
N LEU A 146 -7.48 10.82 10.04
CA LEU A 146 -6.64 11.70 10.86
C LEU A 146 -6.37 13.06 10.20
N LEU A 147 -6.01 13.06 8.93
CA LEU A 147 -5.58 14.28 8.23
C LEU A 147 -6.70 14.94 7.40
N GLY A 148 -7.73 14.19 7.05
CA GLY A 148 -8.76 14.63 6.13
C GLY A 148 -8.23 14.82 4.69
N ALA A 149 -9.06 14.59 3.70
CA ALA A 149 -8.68 14.69 2.27
C ALA A 149 -8.77 16.15 1.77
N ARG A 150 -8.03 17.08 2.34
CA ARG A 150 -8.05 18.50 1.94
C ARG A 150 -7.12 18.86 0.78
N GLY A 151 -6.24 17.93 0.35
CA GLY A 151 -5.29 18.15 -0.75
C GLY A 151 -4.54 16.87 -1.08
N ILE A 152 -3.94 16.81 -2.29
CA ILE A 152 -3.24 15.63 -2.78
C ILE A 152 -2.06 15.27 -1.89
N LEU A 153 -1.23 16.25 -1.57
CA LEU A 153 -0.05 16.05 -0.72
C LEU A 153 -0.45 15.55 0.67
N ILE A 154 -1.50 16.14 1.27
CA ILE A 154 -2.01 15.76 2.58
C ILE A 154 -2.54 14.33 2.55
N ALA A 155 -3.24 13.92 1.49
CA ALA A 155 -3.72 12.56 1.33
C ALA A 155 -2.57 11.55 1.20
N LEU A 156 -1.51 11.88 0.44
CA LEU A 156 -0.32 11.03 0.31
C LEU A 156 0.45 10.90 1.63
N ILE A 157 0.65 12.00 2.35
CA ILE A 157 1.24 11.98 3.69
C ILE A 157 0.35 11.18 4.65
N GLY A 158 -0.98 11.32 4.52
CA GLY A 158 -1.96 10.54 5.27
C GLY A 158 -1.77 9.04 5.09
N CYS A 159 -1.58 8.56 3.88
CA CYS A 159 -1.31 7.15 3.60
C CYS A 159 -0.02 6.66 4.30
N VAL A 160 1.04 7.46 4.27
CA VAL A 160 2.32 7.10 4.94
C VAL A 160 2.15 7.08 6.46
N LEU A 161 1.59 8.13 7.04
CA LEU A 161 1.34 8.20 8.49
C LEU A 161 0.36 7.13 8.95
N GLY A 162 -0.70 6.86 8.18
CA GLY A 162 -1.65 5.79 8.47
C GLY A 162 -0.99 4.42 8.51
N SER A 163 -0.05 4.14 7.60
CA SER A 163 0.70 2.88 7.60
C SER A 163 1.62 2.73 8.81
N ILE A 164 2.27 3.82 9.24
CA ILE A 164 3.12 3.84 10.44
C ILE A 164 2.27 3.62 11.69
N LEU A 165 1.17 4.35 11.82
CA LEU A 165 0.27 4.22 12.96
C LEU A 165 -0.38 2.85 13.05
N TYR A 166 -0.78 2.29 11.91
CA TYR A 166 -1.27 0.91 11.85
C TYR A 166 -0.23 -0.08 12.38
N ARG A 167 1.03 0.04 11.97
CA ARG A 167 2.11 -0.80 12.45
C ARG A 167 2.37 -0.64 13.94
N ILE A 168 2.38 0.58 14.44
CA ILE A 168 2.53 0.87 15.88
C ILE A 168 1.36 0.25 16.66
N ALA A 169 0.12 0.41 16.18
CA ALA A 169 -1.05 -0.14 16.86
C ALA A 169 -1.01 -1.67 16.95
N ILE A 170 -0.62 -2.36 15.86
CA ILE A 170 -0.43 -3.82 15.90
C ILE A 170 0.68 -4.22 16.86
N GLN A 171 1.82 -3.53 16.81
CA GLN A 171 2.95 -3.86 17.68
C GLN A 171 2.58 -3.69 19.16
N LEU A 172 1.86 -2.62 19.49
CA LEU A 172 1.34 -2.40 20.85
C LEU A 172 0.33 -3.49 21.24
N ALA A 173 -0.59 -3.86 20.35
CA ALA A 173 -1.57 -4.92 20.64
C ALA A 173 -0.91 -6.28 20.91
N LEU A 174 0.14 -6.61 20.15
CA LEU A 174 0.87 -7.86 20.33
C LEU A 174 1.86 -7.85 21.51
N SER A 175 2.37 -6.67 21.90
CA SER A 175 3.31 -6.54 23.01
C SER A 175 2.62 -6.53 24.38
N THR A 176 1.29 -6.44 24.42
CA THR A 176 0.54 -6.38 25.67
C THR A 176 0.15 -7.80 26.09
N ASP A 177 0.94 -8.41 26.99
CA ASP A 177 0.70 -9.74 27.56
C ASP A 177 -0.67 -9.91 28.25
N MET A 178 -1.34 -8.79 28.59
CA MET A 178 -2.66 -8.81 29.24
C MET A 178 -3.78 -9.43 28.39
N LEU A 179 -3.64 -9.46 27.05
CA LEU A 179 -4.67 -9.99 26.15
C LEU A 179 -4.40 -11.43 25.71
N GLY A 180 -3.23 -12.01 26.06
CA GLY A 180 -2.84 -13.36 25.65
C GLY A 180 -2.82 -13.56 24.13
N LEU A 181 -2.71 -12.48 23.35
CA LEU A 181 -2.74 -12.52 21.88
C LEU A 181 -1.43 -13.09 21.35
N GLN A 182 -1.55 -14.06 20.45
CA GLN A 182 -0.43 -14.67 19.76
C GLN A 182 -0.27 -14.08 18.35
N ALA A 183 0.87 -14.32 17.72
CA ALA A 183 1.12 -13.91 16.33
C ALA A 183 0.10 -14.50 15.34
N SER A 184 -0.57 -15.61 15.69
CA SER A 184 -1.69 -16.20 14.94
C SER A 184 -2.92 -15.29 14.90
N ASP A 185 -3.09 -14.41 15.89
CA ASP A 185 -4.28 -13.57 16.05
C ASP A 185 -4.16 -12.21 15.32
N LEU A 186 -3.04 -12.02 14.59
CA LEU A 186 -2.77 -10.83 13.77
C LEU A 186 -3.95 -10.44 12.87
N ASN A 187 -4.59 -11.43 12.24
CA ASN A 187 -5.73 -11.19 11.34
C ASN A 187 -6.96 -10.69 12.12
N LEU A 188 -7.18 -11.21 13.33
CA LEU A 188 -8.27 -10.78 14.19
C LEU A 188 -8.04 -9.35 14.71
N VAL A 189 -6.83 -9.05 15.18
CA VAL A 189 -6.43 -7.70 15.61
C VAL A 189 -6.57 -6.69 14.45
N THR A 190 -6.13 -7.07 13.25
CA THR A 190 -6.29 -6.25 12.05
C THR A 190 -7.76 -5.95 11.76
N ALA A 191 -8.61 -6.98 11.76
CA ALA A 191 -10.04 -6.82 11.51
C ALA A 191 -10.72 -5.92 12.56
N ALA A 192 -10.38 -6.08 13.83
CA ALA A 192 -10.89 -5.25 14.92
C ALA A 192 -10.44 -3.78 14.73
N LEU A 193 -9.16 -3.55 14.42
CA LEU A 193 -8.60 -2.22 14.23
C LEU A 193 -9.24 -1.49 13.03
N VAL A 194 -9.44 -2.20 11.91
CA VAL A 194 -10.15 -1.67 10.73
C VAL A 194 -11.60 -1.32 11.07
N THR A 195 -12.28 -2.20 11.81
CA THR A 195 -13.66 -1.97 12.23
C THR A 195 -13.76 -0.71 13.11
N VAL A 196 -12.88 -0.57 14.10
CA VAL A 196 -12.82 0.62 14.95
C VAL A 196 -12.54 1.88 14.13
N ALA A 197 -11.55 1.82 13.21
CA ALA A 197 -11.20 2.95 12.34
C ALA A 197 -12.37 3.38 11.43
N LEU A 198 -13.22 2.46 11.00
CA LEU A 198 -14.41 2.76 10.17
C LEU A 198 -15.59 3.30 10.98
N VAL A 199 -15.80 2.77 12.19
CA VAL A 199 -16.97 3.08 13.02
C VAL A 199 -16.77 4.38 13.79
N LEU A 200 -15.56 4.64 14.29
CA LEU A 200 -15.26 5.83 15.11
C LEU A 200 -15.59 7.17 14.43
N PRO A 201 -15.24 7.41 13.15
CA PRO A 201 -15.62 8.64 12.46
C PRO A 201 -17.11 8.77 12.20
N ARG A 202 -17.82 7.64 12.04
CA ARG A 202 -19.29 7.64 11.83
C ARG A 202 -20.02 8.03 13.10
N LEU A 203 -19.57 7.56 14.26
CA LEU A 203 -20.15 7.94 15.55
C LEU A 203 -19.93 9.43 15.86
N ARG A 204 -18.79 9.99 15.47
CA ARG A 204 -18.51 11.43 15.63
C ARG A 204 -19.37 12.32 14.69
N ARG A 205 -19.72 11.83 13.51
CA ARG A 205 -20.56 12.57 12.56
C ARG A 205 -22.05 12.41 12.81
N GLY A 206 -22.49 11.32 13.45
CA GLY A 206 -23.89 11.07 13.81
C GLY A 206 -24.37 11.84 15.04
N GLY A 207 -23.49 12.49 15.81
CA GLY A 207 -23.84 13.33 16.96
C GLY A 207 -24.04 14.82 16.64
N ALA A 208 -24.04 15.20 15.35
CA ALA A 208 -24.20 16.59 14.88
C ALA A 208 -25.45 16.78 13.97
N ALA A 209 -26.51 15.93 14.17
CA ALA A 209 -27.81 16.09 13.53
C ALA A 209 -28.89 16.36 14.58
#